data_d673e63a3d6108f8edaf12367ff99ae6
#
_entry.id   d673e63a3d6108f8edaf12367ff99ae6
#
_cell.length_a   1.000
_cell.length_b   1.000
_cell.length_c   1.000
_cell.angle_alpha   90.00
_cell.angle_beta   90.00
_cell.angle_gamma   90.00
#
_symmetry.space_group_name_H-M   'P 1'
#
loop_
_entity.id
_entity.type
_entity.pdbx_description
1 polymer ?
#
loop_
_entity_poly.entity_id
_entity_poly.type
_entity_poly.pdbx_seq_one_letter_code
_entity_poly.pdbx_strand_id
1 'polypeptide(L)'
;MYESFEEDLDHGSQCRTIAVTSGKGGVGKSSLVANLALTLGARGKQVIVFDADLGMANLDVIFGVRPRFTLYHVVEGKKTLLEIITSVNDRVKLFAGGSGLSSLADLEDEIRFNILESLAQIRQYADILLIDTGAGLSSNVIEFLRYADEVLLVSTPEPTSMADAYGIIKTLAKSEEPFPKVSVIVNRAASSVEAVGVSSRLSTVSKKFLDAEIQYKGYVLEDELVSKAVRSQKPFSTIYPDSKASLCIQKLADSIGGAFLDRPLVKKRGFLGGLMSLFVRDR
;
A
#
# COMPACT_ATOMS: atom_id res chain seq x y z
N MET A 1 4.54 4.66 -27.33
CA MET A 1 4.03 4.75 -25.91
C MET A 1 5.10 4.50 -24.87
N TYR A 2 6.32 4.09 -25.27
CA TYR A 2 7.50 3.98 -24.41
C TYR A 2 8.31 5.27 -24.35
N GLU A 3 8.27 6.10 -25.37
CA GLU A 3 9.06 7.35 -25.50
C GLU A 3 8.68 8.46 -24.52
N SER A 4 7.48 8.43 -23.93
CA SER A 4 7.07 9.45 -22.94
C SER A 4 7.57 9.20 -21.51
N PHE A 5 8.37 8.14 -21.29
CA PHE A 5 8.94 7.81 -19.97
C PHE A 5 10.36 8.38 -19.77
N GLU A 6 11.06 8.73 -20.85
CA GLU A 6 12.48 9.11 -20.77
C GLU A 6 12.73 10.61 -20.57
N GLU A 7 11.76 11.48 -20.83
CA GLU A 7 12.00 12.93 -20.81
C GLU A 7 11.94 13.62 -19.44
N ASP A 8 11.43 12.95 -18.37
CA ASP A 8 11.29 13.53 -17.02
C ASP A 8 12.25 12.95 -15.96
N LEU A 9 13.32 12.26 -16.37
CA LEU A 9 14.17 11.47 -15.46
C LEU A 9 15.45 12.19 -15.00
N ASP A 10 15.36 13.41 -14.49
CA ASP A 10 16.47 14.01 -13.74
C ASP A 10 16.07 14.36 -12.31
N HIS A 11 15.62 13.36 -11.56
CA HIS A 11 15.45 13.50 -10.11
C HIS A 11 16.07 12.29 -9.41
N GLY A 12 17.24 12.51 -8.78
CA GLY A 12 17.85 11.58 -7.83
C GLY A 12 16.98 11.31 -6.58
N SER A 13 15.65 11.29 -6.71
CA SER A 13 14.71 10.99 -5.65
C SER A 13 14.48 9.47 -5.57
N GLN A 14 14.94 8.89 -4.46
CA GLN A 14 14.71 7.49 -4.20
C GLN A 14 13.21 7.24 -3.99
N CYS A 15 12.58 6.41 -4.84
CA CYS A 15 11.18 6.00 -4.73
C CYS A 15 10.89 5.46 -3.33
N ARG A 16 9.85 5.98 -2.67
CA ARG A 16 9.39 5.51 -1.37
C ARG A 16 8.36 4.40 -1.52
N THR A 17 8.66 3.24 -0.99
CA THR A 17 7.75 2.10 -0.96
C THR A 17 6.90 2.14 0.31
N ILE A 18 5.59 2.17 0.14
CA ILE A 18 4.62 2.21 1.24
C ILE A 18 3.68 1.02 1.09
N ALA A 19 3.72 0.09 2.05
CA ALA A 19 2.77 -1.01 2.10
C ALA A 19 1.55 -0.62 2.93
N VAL A 20 0.36 -0.83 2.37
CA VAL A 20 -0.91 -0.58 3.05
C VAL A 20 -1.55 -1.91 3.39
N THR A 21 -1.82 -2.13 4.67
CA THR A 21 -2.34 -3.40 5.18
C THR A 21 -3.44 -3.22 6.21
N SER A 22 -4.13 -4.29 6.52
CA SER A 22 -5.12 -4.36 7.60
C SER A 22 -5.23 -5.76 8.15
N GLY A 23 -5.50 -5.89 9.44
CA GLY A 23 -5.72 -7.21 10.05
C GLY A 23 -7.04 -7.86 9.63
N LYS A 24 -8.04 -7.06 9.20
CA LYS A 24 -9.40 -7.51 8.85
C LYS A 24 -9.77 -7.06 7.44
N GLY A 25 -10.47 -7.92 6.70
CA GLY A 25 -11.06 -7.55 5.42
C GLY A 25 -12.21 -6.53 5.58
N GLY A 26 -12.46 -5.74 4.54
CA GLY A 26 -13.59 -4.80 4.52
C GLY A 26 -13.41 -3.49 5.31
N VAL A 27 -12.24 -3.23 5.91
CA VAL A 27 -11.96 -1.96 6.62
C VAL A 27 -11.77 -0.75 5.69
N GLY A 28 -11.83 -0.95 4.37
CA GLY A 28 -11.70 0.11 3.37
C GLY A 28 -10.26 0.37 2.89
N LYS A 29 -9.35 -0.58 3.07
CA LYS A 29 -7.94 -0.49 2.68
C LYS A 29 -7.75 -0.10 1.21
N SER A 30 -8.25 -0.87 0.25
CA SER A 30 -8.09 -0.62 -1.19
C SER A 30 -8.74 0.69 -1.63
N SER A 31 -9.90 1.04 -1.06
CA SER A 31 -10.52 2.35 -1.29
C SER A 31 -9.64 3.50 -0.79
N LEU A 32 -8.99 3.35 0.37
CA LEU A 32 -8.03 4.31 0.90
C LEU A 32 -6.81 4.43 -0.05
N VAL A 33 -6.25 3.29 -0.49
CA VAL A 33 -5.09 3.26 -1.41
C VAL A 33 -5.41 4.01 -2.70
N ALA A 34 -6.53 3.70 -3.34
CA ALA A 34 -6.92 4.33 -4.60
C ALA A 34 -7.08 5.86 -4.48
N ASN A 35 -7.79 6.32 -3.44
CA ASN A 35 -8.02 7.74 -3.23
C ASN A 35 -6.74 8.47 -2.80
N LEU A 36 -5.88 7.84 -2.00
CA LEU A 36 -4.58 8.38 -1.63
C LEU A 36 -3.66 8.52 -2.85
N ALA A 37 -3.59 7.50 -3.72
CA ALA A 37 -2.80 7.53 -4.95
C ALA A 37 -3.20 8.71 -5.86
N LEU A 38 -4.50 8.88 -6.12
CA LEU A 38 -5.01 9.98 -6.94
C LEU A 38 -4.72 11.34 -6.32
N THR A 39 -4.86 11.45 -5.00
CA THR A 39 -4.59 12.71 -4.30
C THR A 39 -3.11 13.06 -4.30
N LEU A 40 -2.20 12.07 -4.14
CA LEU A 40 -0.76 12.26 -4.30
C LEU A 40 -0.40 12.64 -5.73
N GLY A 41 -1.01 12.00 -6.72
CA GLY A 41 -0.86 12.36 -8.14
C GLY A 41 -1.29 13.80 -8.43
N ALA A 42 -2.42 14.24 -7.88
CA ALA A 42 -2.89 15.62 -7.99
C ALA A 42 -1.93 16.64 -7.32
N ARG A 43 -1.07 16.19 -6.40
CA ARG A 43 0.02 16.99 -5.80
C ARG A 43 1.35 16.88 -6.56
N GLY A 44 1.30 16.38 -7.80
CA GLY A 44 2.45 16.31 -8.69
C GLY A 44 3.35 15.09 -8.52
N LYS A 45 3.00 14.11 -7.65
CA LYS A 45 3.80 12.91 -7.46
C LYS A 45 3.52 11.86 -8.54
N GLN A 46 4.58 11.21 -9.03
CA GLN A 46 4.45 10.00 -9.84
C GLN A 46 4.17 8.83 -8.90
N VAL A 47 3.00 8.24 -9.00
CA VAL A 47 2.55 7.17 -8.10
C VAL A 47 2.31 5.89 -8.89
N ILE A 48 2.92 4.82 -8.44
CA ILE A 48 2.61 3.48 -8.91
C ILE A 48 1.88 2.74 -7.80
N VAL A 49 0.76 2.14 -8.13
CA VAL A 49 -0.02 1.29 -7.22
C VAL A 49 0.14 -0.16 -7.66
N PHE A 50 0.55 -1.02 -6.74
CA PHE A 50 0.65 -2.46 -6.94
C PHE A 50 -0.46 -3.16 -6.14
N ASP A 51 -1.40 -3.81 -6.85
CA ASP A 51 -2.44 -4.63 -6.24
C ASP A 51 -1.86 -6.01 -5.89
N ALA A 52 -1.43 -6.15 -4.65
CA ALA A 52 -0.86 -7.38 -4.11
C ALA A 52 -1.90 -8.26 -3.39
N ASP A 53 -3.19 -7.92 -3.44
CA ASP A 53 -4.30 -8.79 -3.02
C ASP A 53 -4.67 -9.75 -4.17
N LEU A 54 -3.81 -10.75 -4.41
CA LEU A 54 -3.92 -11.63 -5.56
C LEU A 54 -5.19 -12.48 -5.58
N GLY A 55 -5.77 -12.73 -4.41
CA GLY A 55 -7.00 -13.51 -4.28
C GLY A 55 -8.27 -12.70 -4.58
N MET A 56 -8.24 -11.40 -4.28
CA MET A 56 -9.40 -10.50 -4.39
C MET A 56 -9.00 -9.12 -4.92
N ALA A 57 -8.15 -9.09 -5.96
CA ALA A 57 -7.77 -7.86 -6.65
C ALA A 57 -9.01 -7.08 -7.10
N ASN A 58 -9.07 -5.80 -6.74
CA ASN A 58 -10.25 -4.96 -7.01
C ASN A 58 -9.91 -3.48 -7.25
N LEU A 59 -8.64 -3.11 -7.28
CA LEU A 59 -8.23 -1.72 -7.51
C LEU A 59 -8.60 -1.22 -8.90
N ASP A 60 -8.59 -2.08 -9.91
CA ASP A 60 -9.05 -1.76 -11.27
C ASP A 60 -10.52 -1.32 -11.28
N VAL A 61 -11.38 -2.03 -10.53
CA VAL A 61 -12.80 -1.68 -10.35
C VAL A 61 -12.95 -0.34 -9.64
N ILE A 62 -12.17 -0.12 -8.56
CA ILE A 62 -12.23 1.14 -7.79
C ILE A 62 -11.76 2.33 -8.63
N PHE A 63 -10.70 2.18 -9.42
CA PHE A 63 -10.20 3.20 -10.33
C PHE A 63 -11.11 3.39 -11.56
N GLY A 64 -11.98 2.43 -11.86
CA GLY A 64 -12.82 2.43 -13.05
C GLY A 64 -12.02 2.20 -14.34
N VAL A 65 -10.90 1.50 -14.25
CA VAL A 65 -10.05 1.13 -15.41
C VAL A 65 -10.24 -0.33 -15.79
N ARG A 66 -9.86 -0.68 -17.00
CA ARG A 66 -9.92 -2.06 -17.51
C ARG A 66 -8.52 -2.49 -17.97
N PRO A 67 -7.73 -3.12 -17.13
CA PRO A 67 -6.42 -3.64 -17.48
C PRO A 67 -6.54 -4.66 -18.64
N ARG A 68 -5.72 -4.48 -19.67
CA ARG A 68 -5.65 -5.46 -20.77
C ARG A 68 -4.92 -6.72 -20.31
N PHE A 69 -3.93 -6.54 -19.48
CA PHE A 69 -3.13 -7.60 -18.89
C PHE A 69 -2.98 -7.37 -17.40
N THR A 70 -2.78 -8.44 -16.65
CA THR A 70 -2.68 -8.44 -15.19
C THR A 70 -1.46 -9.25 -14.76
N LEU A 71 -1.16 -9.28 -13.48
CA LEU A 71 -0.07 -10.08 -12.92
C LEU A 71 -0.18 -11.58 -13.29
N TYR A 72 -1.40 -12.08 -13.49
CA TYR A 72 -1.64 -13.44 -14.00
C TYR A 72 -0.87 -13.72 -15.29
N HIS A 73 -0.84 -12.76 -16.24
CA HIS A 73 -0.12 -12.93 -17.51
C HIS A 73 1.41 -12.92 -17.34
N VAL A 74 1.90 -12.26 -16.29
CA VAL A 74 3.34 -12.29 -15.95
C VAL A 74 3.71 -13.65 -15.39
N VAL A 75 2.89 -14.19 -14.50
CA VAL A 75 3.06 -15.53 -13.92
C VAL A 75 3.04 -16.62 -15.00
N GLU A 76 2.18 -16.48 -16.01
CA GLU A 76 2.16 -17.41 -17.15
C GLU A 76 3.31 -17.20 -18.15
N GLY A 77 4.24 -16.29 -17.89
CA GLY A 77 5.37 -15.98 -18.79
C GLY A 77 4.96 -15.31 -20.10
N LYS A 78 3.69 -14.86 -20.24
CA LYS A 78 3.15 -14.23 -21.46
C LYS A 78 3.49 -12.75 -21.58
N LYS A 79 3.79 -12.09 -20.46
CA LYS A 79 4.04 -10.67 -20.36
C LYS A 79 5.12 -10.36 -19.32
N THR A 80 5.83 -9.27 -19.52
CA THR A 80 6.68 -8.66 -18.48
C THR A 80 5.83 -7.77 -17.58
N LEU A 81 6.35 -7.43 -16.40
CA LEU A 81 5.65 -6.53 -15.46
C LEU A 81 5.43 -5.14 -16.10
N LEU A 82 6.37 -4.63 -16.88
CA LEU A 82 6.23 -3.35 -17.58
C LEU A 82 5.09 -3.35 -18.61
N GLU A 83 4.85 -4.48 -19.28
CA GLU A 83 3.80 -4.59 -20.29
C GLU A 83 2.38 -4.62 -19.72
N ILE A 84 2.22 -4.91 -18.43
CA ILE A 84 0.91 -4.97 -17.77
C ILE A 84 0.52 -3.65 -17.08
N ILE A 85 1.39 -2.63 -17.13
CA ILE A 85 1.08 -1.32 -16.55
C ILE A 85 -0.19 -0.76 -17.18
N THR A 86 -1.14 -0.38 -16.34
CA THR A 86 -2.37 0.31 -16.74
C THR A 86 -2.33 1.74 -16.24
N SER A 87 -2.46 2.70 -17.16
CA SER A 87 -2.54 4.11 -16.76
C SER A 87 -3.93 4.39 -16.17
N VAL A 88 -3.96 4.94 -14.96
CA VAL A 88 -5.17 5.49 -14.34
C VAL A 88 -5.35 6.95 -14.77
N ASN A 89 -4.26 7.72 -14.75
CA ASN A 89 -4.12 9.06 -15.31
C ASN A 89 -2.63 9.34 -15.58
N ASP A 90 -2.27 10.58 -15.91
CA ASP A 90 -0.89 10.95 -16.26
C ASP A 90 0.11 10.74 -15.10
N ARG A 91 -0.34 10.72 -13.86
CA ARG A 91 0.51 10.64 -12.66
C ARG A 91 0.33 9.34 -11.87
N VAL A 92 -0.73 8.59 -12.12
CA VAL A 92 -1.05 7.37 -11.37
C VAL A 92 -1.13 6.18 -12.31
N LYS A 93 -0.37 5.13 -12.00
CA LYS A 93 -0.34 3.88 -12.77
C LYS A 93 -0.66 2.71 -11.85
N LEU A 94 -1.28 1.68 -12.41
CA LEU A 94 -1.71 0.49 -11.70
C LEU A 94 -1.03 -0.75 -12.28
N PHE A 95 -0.42 -1.56 -11.42
CA PHE A 95 -0.21 -2.98 -11.66
C PHE A 95 -1.41 -3.72 -11.07
N ALA A 96 -2.32 -4.12 -11.93
CA ALA A 96 -3.47 -4.89 -11.50
C ALA A 96 -3.02 -6.30 -11.11
N GLY A 97 -3.50 -6.75 -9.98
CA GLY A 97 -3.40 -8.14 -9.56
C GLY A 97 -3.98 -9.07 -10.63
N GLY A 98 -4.44 -10.20 -10.30
CA GLY A 98 -5.11 -11.10 -11.24
C GLY A 98 -5.97 -12.05 -10.45
N SER A 99 -7.24 -12.14 -10.78
CA SER A 99 -8.08 -13.17 -10.20
C SER A 99 -7.56 -14.55 -10.62
N GLY A 100 -7.36 -15.43 -9.64
CA GLY A 100 -6.91 -16.80 -9.89
C GLY A 100 -5.49 -17.12 -9.41
N LEU A 101 -4.78 -16.15 -8.86
CA LEU A 101 -3.53 -16.39 -8.12
C LEU A 101 -3.87 -16.50 -6.63
N SER A 102 -3.62 -17.64 -6.02
CA SER A 102 -3.89 -17.84 -4.59
C SER A 102 -2.91 -17.03 -3.72
N SER A 103 -1.65 -16.96 -4.15
CA SER A 103 -0.61 -16.23 -3.42
C SER A 103 0.67 -16.12 -4.25
N LEU A 104 1.51 -15.10 -4.00
CA LEU A 104 2.87 -15.05 -4.54
C LEU A 104 3.76 -16.18 -3.98
N ALA A 105 3.47 -16.66 -2.76
CA ALA A 105 4.23 -17.76 -2.18
C ALA A 105 3.99 -19.11 -2.88
N ASP A 106 2.86 -19.26 -3.58
CA ASP A 106 2.55 -20.47 -4.34
C ASP A 106 3.17 -20.44 -5.74
N LEU A 107 3.84 -19.34 -6.10
CA LEU A 107 4.55 -19.24 -7.38
C LEU A 107 5.91 -19.94 -7.30
N GLU A 108 6.35 -20.47 -8.43
CA GLU A 108 7.72 -20.95 -8.58
C GLU A 108 8.73 -19.84 -8.24
N ASP A 109 9.83 -20.18 -7.62
CA ASP A 109 10.84 -19.23 -7.13
C ASP A 109 11.34 -18.29 -8.22
N GLU A 110 11.52 -18.79 -9.45
CA GLU A 110 11.96 -18.00 -10.60
C GLU A 110 10.94 -16.92 -10.98
N ILE A 111 9.65 -17.25 -11.02
CA ILE A 111 8.58 -16.31 -11.35
C ILE A 111 8.48 -15.22 -10.29
N ARG A 112 8.50 -15.63 -9.04
CA ARG A 112 8.48 -14.74 -7.89
C ARG A 112 9.67 -13.77 -7.92
N PHE A 113 10.88 -14.29 -8.17
CA PHE A 113 12.09 -13.50 -8.32
C PHE A 113 11.95 -12.44 -9.43
N ASN A 114 11.48 -12.84 -10.62
CA ASN A 114 11.30 -11.95 -11.77
C ASN A 114 10.30 -10.81 -11.49
N ILE A 115 9.22 -11.10 -10.73
CA ILE A 115 8.26 -10.08 -10.29
C ILE A 115 8.93 -9.07 -9.35
N LEU A 116 9.69 -9.56 -8.36
CA LEU A 116 10.34 -8.69 -7.39
C LEU A 116 11.47 -7.85 -8.01
N GLU A 117 12.25 -8.44 -8.92
CA GLU A 117 13.27 -7.70 -9.67
C GLU A 117 12.64 -6.61 -10.54
N SER A 118 11.55 -6.94 -11.23
CA SER A 118 10.81 -5.97 -12.03
C SER A 118 10.20 -4.85 -11.18
N LEU A 119 9.68 -5.14 -9.98
CA LEU A 119 9.20 -4.11 -9.04
C LEU A 119 10.32 -3.16 -8.61
N ALA A 120 11.55 -3.65 -8.48
CA ALA A 120 12.68 -2.79 -8.17
C ALA A 120 13.10 -1.88 -9.33
N GLN A 121 13.05 -2.39 -10.55
CA GLN A 121 13.32 -1.58 -11.75
C GLN A 121 12.28 -0.47 -11.92
N ILE A 122 11.01 -0.76 -11.59
CA ILE A 122 9.90 0.19 -11.70
C ILE A 122 10.03 1.35 -10.71
N ARG A 123 10.69 1.15 -9.57
CA ARG A 123 10.91 2.22 -8.59
C ARG A 123 11.63 3.45 -9.16
N GLN A 124 12.42 3.30 -10.20
CA GLN A 124 13.07 4.45 -10.86
C GLN A 124 12.09 5.37 -11.60
N TYR A 125 10.85 4.91 -11.87
CA TYR A 125 9.83 5.64 -12.60
C TYR A 125 8.73 6.23 -11.71
N ALA A 126 8.92 6.23 -10.39
CA ALA A 126 7.93 6.74 -9.45
C ALA A 126 8.56 7.43 -8.25
N ASP A 127 7.87 8.43 -7.72
CA ASP A 127 8.16 9.00 -6.40
C ASP A 127 7.68 8.07 -5.28
N ILE A 128 6.55 7.41 -5.51
CA ILE A 128 5.89 6.55 -4.51
C ILE A 128 5.40 5.26 -5.16
N LEU A 129 5.78 4.12 -4.57
CA LEU A 129 5.16 2.83 -4.81
C LEU A 129 4.22 2.50 -3.64
N LEU A 130 2.92 2.48 -3.90
CA LEU A 130 1.90 2.02 -2.95
C LEU A 130 1.60 0.55 -3.20
N ILE A 131 1.78 -0.30 -2.19
CA ILE A 131 1.45 -1.72 -2.26
C ILE A 131 0.16 -1.95 -1.47
N ASP A 132 -0.93 -2.30 -2.16
CA ASP A 132 -2.19 -2.72 -1.54
C ASP A 132 -2.13 -4.22 -1.24
N THR A 133 -1.88 -4.60 0.00
CA THR A 133 -1.75 -6.01 0.38
C THR A 133 -3.11 -6.66 0.63
N GLY A 134 -3.16 -7.98 0.65
CA GLY A 134 -4.32 -8.67 1.23
C GLY A 134 -4.52 -8.32 2.71
N ALA A 135 -5.68 -8.65 3.26
CA ALA A 135 -5.92 -8.55 4.69
C ALA A 135 -5.36 -9.78 5.43
N GLY A 136 -4.98 -9.59 6.70
CA GLY A 136 -4.55 -10.69 7.57
C GLY A 136 -3.03 -10.87 7.64
N LEU A 137 -2.62 -12.11 7.98
CA LEU A 137 -1.27 -12.46 8.43
C LEU A 137 -0.58 -13.46 7.49
N SER A 138 -0.98 -13.54 6.22
CA SER A 138 -0.29 -14.44 5.28
C SER A 138 1.19 -14.07 5.14
N SER A 139 2.02 -15.06 4.83
CA SER A 139 3.47 -14.87 4.66
C SER A 139 3.79 -13.75 3.67
N ASN A 140 3.09 -13.71 2.54
CA ASN A 140 3.26 -12.68 1.53
C ASN A 140 2.98 -11.28 2.05
N VAL A 141 1.88 -11.10 2.82
CA VAL A 141 1.57 -9.81 3.44
C VAL A 141 2.73 -9.38 4.33
N ILE A 142 3.15 -10.25 5.24
CA ILE A 142 4.22 -9.94 6.19
C ILE A 142 5.54 -9.60 5.47
N GLU A 143 5.86 -10.28 4.39
CA GLU A 143 7.03 -9.98 3.56
C GLU A 143 6.97 -8.57 2.98
N PHE A 144 5.88 -8.18 2.32
CA PHE A 144 5.71 -6.81 1.81
C PHE A 144 5.82 -5.75 2.92
N LEU A 145 5.28 -6.03 4.12
CA LEU A 145 5.35 -5.10 5.24
C LEU A 145 6.78 -4.88 5.74
N ARG A 146 7.61 -5.92 5.73
CA ARG A 146 9.00 -5.84 6.21
C ARG A 146 9.90 -5.02 5.31
N TYR A 147 9.68 -5.09 4.00
CA TYR A 147 10.55 -4.46 3.01
C TYR A 147 10.08 -3.07 2.59
N ALA A 148 8.87 -2.67 2.97
CA ALA A 148 8.40 -1.31 2.77
C ALA A 148 9.17 -0.31 3.64
N ASP A 149 9.36 0.91 3.11
CA ASP A 149 9.94 2.01 3.88
C ASP A 149 9.00 2.48 4.99
N GLU A 150 7.69 2.33 4.79
CA GLU A 150 6.65 2.59 5.78
C GLU A 150 5.47 1.65 5.55
N VAL A 151 4.90 1.16 6.66
CA VAL A 151 3.67 0.39 6.70
C VAL A 151 2.54 1.30 7.17
N LEU A 152 1.49 1.44 6.36
CA LEU A 152 0.24 2.07 6.75
C LEU A 152 -0.74 0.97 7.19
N LEU A 153 -0.91 0.84 8.49
CA LEU A 153 -1.83 -0.12 9.10
C LEU A 153 -3.22 0.50 9.25
N VAL A 154 -4.17 0.03 8.46
CA VAL A 154 -5.56 0.50 8.47
C VAL A 154 -6.37 -0.29 9.49
N SER A 155 -7.00 0.42 10.43
CA SER A 155 -7.94 -0.13 11.40
C SER A 155 -9.21 0.71 11.44
N THR A 156 -10.26 0.20 12.06
CA THR A 156 -11.50 0.93 12.35
C THR A 156 -11.72 0.99 13.86
N PRO A 157 -12.67 1.81 14.37
CA PRO A 157 -13.03 1.82 15.79
C PRO A 157 -13.61 0.50 16.32
N GLU A 158 -13.95 -0.44 15.45
CA GLU A 158 -14.45 -1.76 15.84
C GLU A 158 -13.42 -2.54 16.68
N PRO A 159 -13.82 -3.10 17.85
CA PRO A 159 -12.90 -3.86 18.71
C PRO A 159 -12.19 -5.01 17.99
N THR A 160 -12.90 -5.72 17.10
CA THR A 160 -12.32 -6.81 16.30
C THR A 160 -11.25 -6.31 15.33
N SER A 161 -11.49 -5.18 14.65
CA SER A 161 -10.50 -4.57 13.76
C SER A 161 -9.22 -4.14 14.51
N MET A 162 -9.38 -3.60 15.73
CA MET A 162 -8.25 -3.25 16.60
C MET A 162 -7.46 -4.49 17.05
N ALA A 163 -8.14 -5.58 17.41
CA ALA A 163 -7.50 -6.82 17.80
C ALA A 163 -6.70 -7.43 16.64
N ASP A 164 -7.27 -7.43 15.44
CA ASP A 164 -6.61 -7.93 14.23
C ASP A 164 -5.42 -7.04 13.82
N ALA A 165 -5.55 -5.71 13.94
CA ALA A 165 -4.44 -4.77 13.73
C ALA A 165 -3.30 -5.02 14.74
N TYR A 166 -3.61 -5.28 16.01
CA TYR A 166 -2.61 -5.68 17.00
C TYR A 166 -1.94 -7.01 16.64
N GLY A 167 -2.67 -7.95 16.04
CA GLY A 167 -2.12 -9.20 15.51
C GLY A 167 -1.02 -8.96 14.47
N ILE A 168 -1.21 -8.04 13.53
CA ILE A 168 -0.18 -7.62 12.56
C ILE A 168 1.06 -7.08 13.28
N ILE A 169 0.88 -6.13 14.20
CA ILE A 169 1.99 -5.53 14.95
C ILE A 169 2.77 -6.60 15.73
N LYS A 170 2.04 -7.51 16.39
CA LYS A 170 2.64 -8.62 17.15
C LYS A 170 3.47 -9.55 16.26
N THR A 171 2.98 -9.88 15.07
CA THR A 171 3.70 -10.74 14.12
C THR A 171 4.98 -10.06 13.63
N LEU A 172 4.93 -8.77 13.31
CA LEU A 172 6.10 -8.00 12.91
C LEU A 172 7.12 -7.87 14.07
N ALA A 173 6.66 -7.63 15.30
CA ALA A 173 7.52 -7.44 16.46
C ALA A 173 8.20 -8.74 16.95
N LYS A 174 7.59 -9.91 16.70
CA LYS A 174 8.13 -11.21 17.10
C LYS A 174 9.12 -11.81 16.10
N SER A 175 9.31 -11.17 14.97
CA SER A 175 10.27 -11.68 13.99
C SER A 175 11.70 -11.32 14.38
N GLU A 176 12.67 -12.06 13.87
CA GLU A 176 14.11 -11.77 14.01
C GLU A 176 14.56 -10.54 13.20
N GLU A 177 13.73 -10.09 12.26
CA GLU A 177 14.00 -8.92 11.43
C GLU A 177 13.68 -7.63 12.18
N PRO A 178 14.34 -6.50 11.85
CA PRO A 178 14.05 -5.21 12.46
C PRO A 178 12.57 -4.81 12.26
N PHE A 179 11.96 -4.27 13.33
CA PHE A 179 10.59 -3.78 13.28
C PHE A 179 10.46 -2.64 12.27
N PRO A 180 9.57 -2.73 11.28
CA PRO A 180 9.41 -1.69 10.27
C PRO A 180 8.79 -0.43 10.86
N LYS A 181 8.87 0.69 10.14
CA LYS A 181 8.13 1.88 10.50
C LYS A 181 6.64 1.66 10.27
N VAL A 182 5.88 1.46 11.35
CA VAL A 182 4.42 1.27 11.31
C VAL A 182 3.69 2.56 11.68
N SER A 183 2.78 2.99 10.81
CA SER A 183 1.91 4.15 11.00
C SER A 183 0.44 3.72 10.92
N VAL A 184 -0.36 4.05 11.92
CA VAL A 184 -1.79 3.68 11.99
C VAL A 184 -2.65 4.76 11.33
N ILE A 185 -3.56 4.31 10.47
CA ILE A 185 -4.67 5.11 9.94
C ILE A 185 -5.97 4.52 10.47
N VAL A 186 -6.79 5.36 11.11
CA VAL A 186 -8.10 4.95 11.60
C VAL A 186 -9.16 5.34 10.57
N ASN A 187 -9.73 4.35 9.89
CA ASN A 187 -10.79 4.54 8.90
C ASN A 187 -12.18 4.42 9.56
N ARG A 188 -13.19 5.04 8.96
CA ARG A 188 -14.59 5.07 9.43
C ARG A 188 -14.73 5.58 10.86
N ALA A 189 -13.93 6.55 11.24
CA ALA A 189 -14.07 7.19 12.55
C ALA A 189 -15.27 8.14 12.57
N ALA A 190 -16.04 8.14 13.64
CA ALA A 190 -17.12 9.11 13.83
C ALA A 190 -16.57 10.52 14.10
N SER A 191 -15.39 10.61 14.69
CA SER A 191 -14.71 11.88 14.99
C SER A 191 -13.19 11.72 15.05
N SER A 192 -12.49 12.86 15.03
CA SER A 192 -11.02 12.89 15.25
C SER A 192 -10.65 12.41 16.66
N VAL A 193 -11.48 12.68 17.66
CA VAL A 193 -11.26 12.25 19.06
C VAL A 193 -11.32 10.73 19.16
N GLU A 194 -12.31 10.10 18.52
CA GLU A 194 -12.40 8.65 18.47
C GLU A 194 -11.19 8.03 17.78
N ALA A 195 -10.77 8.59 16.63
CA ALA A 195 -9.60 8.10 15.90
C ALA A 195 -8.31 8.17 16.73
N VAL A 196 -8.08 9.28 17.42
CA VAL A 196 -6.94 9.42 18.34
C VAL A 196 -7.02 8.40 19.46
N GLY A 197 -8.21 8.18 20.04
CA GLY A 197 -8.43 7.17 21.09
C GLY A 197 -8.09 5.75 20.63
N VAL A 198 -8.49 5.36 19.41
CA VAL A 198 -8.16 4.06 18.81
C VAL A 198 -6.65 3.91 18.64
N SER A 199 -6.00 4.90 18.02
CA SER A 199 -4.55 4.86 17.80
C SER A 199 -3.76 4.83 19.11
N SER A 200 -4.16 5.62 20.11
CA SER A 200 -3.52 5.64 21.44
C SER A 200 -3.60 4.29 22.15
N ARG A 201 -4.76 3.60 22.06
CA ARG A 201 -4.91 2.24 22.64
C ARG A 201 -3.97 1.26 21.96
N LEU A 202 -3.94 1.24 20.61
CA LEU A 202 -3.02 0.38 19.87
C LEU A 202 -1.56 0.67 20.22
N SER A 203 -1.17 1.94 20.28
CA SER A 203 0.20 2.35 20.64
C SER A 203 0.57 1.92 22.05
N THR A 204 -0.31 2.16 23.03
CA THR A 204 -0.06 1.80 24.43
C THR A 204 0.13 0.28 24.60
N VAL A 205 -0.75 -0.52 23.98
CA VAL A 205 -0.67 -1.99 24.07
C VAL A 205 0.57 -2.51 23.36
N SER A 206 0.88 -1.98 22.17
CA SER A 206 2.05 -2.38 21.39
C SER A 206 3.35 -2.05 22.15
N LYS A 207 3.48 -0.85 22.71
CA LYS A 207 4.65 -0.48 23.51
C LYS A 207 4.78 -1.33 24.76
N LYS A 208 3.67 -1.55 25.49
CA LYS A 208 3.68 -2.27 26.78
C LYS A 208 4.05 -3.75 26.65
N PHE A 209 3.52 -4.44 25.61
CA PHE A 209 3.62 -5.90 25.51
C PHE A 209 4.60 -6.39 24.44
N LEU A 210 4.98 -5.52 23.49
CA LEU A 210 5.82 -5.90 22.34
C LEU A 210 7.08 -5.03 22.24
N ASP A 211 7.21 -3.99 23.06
CA ASP A 211 8.21 -2.91 22.90
C ASP A 211 8.22 -2.29 21.50
N ALA A 212 7.10 -2.35 20.81
CA ALA A 212 6.94 -1.88 19.44
C ALA A 212 6.40 -0.44 19.44
N GLU A 213 7.11 0.46 18.74
CA GLU A 213 6.68 1.84 18.56
C GLU A 213 5.92 1.99 17.26
N ILE A 214 4.68 2.44 17.37
CA ILE A 214 3.83 2.75 16.22
C ILE A 214 3.44 4.23 16.22
N GLN A 215 3.26 4.80 15.03
CA GLN A 215 2.93 6.20 14.85
C GLN A 215 1.46 6.37 14.47
N TYR A 216 0.84 7.46 14.88
CA TYR A 216 -0.46 7.89 14.36
C TYR A 216 -0.24 8.69 13.08
N LYS A 217 -0.83 8.24 11.97
CA LYS A 217 -0.73 8.92 10.67
C LYS A 217 -1.90 9.86 10.41
N GLY A 218 -3.09 9.46 10.88
CA GLY A 218 -4.33 10.21 10.69
C GLY A 218 -5.54 9.30 10.60
N TYR A 219 -6.62 9.84 10.04
CA TYR A 219 -7.92 9.16 10.02
C TYR A 219 -8.71 9.52 8.76
N VAL A 220 -9.72 8.72 8.49
CA VAL A 220 -10.78 9.02 7.53
C VAL A 220 -12.12 8.93 8.27
N LEU A 221 -12.91 9.99 8.18
CA LEU A 221 -14.24 10.03 8.80
C LEU A 221 -15.22 9.12 8.07
N GLU A 222 -16.16 8.56 8.81
CA GLU A 222 -17.31 7.88 8.24
C GLU A 222 -18.12 8.86 7.39
N ASP A 223 -18.40 8.47 6.15
CA ASP A 223 -19.04 9.35 5.16
C ASP A 223 -19.88 8.52 4.18
N GLU A 224 -21.17 8.80 4.11
CA GLU A 224 -22.10 8.11 3.22
C GLU A 224 -21.75 8.26 1.73
N LEU A 225 -21.06 9.34 1.38
CA LEU A 225 -20.61 9.59 0.01
C LEU A 225 -19.58 8.56 -0.46
N VAL A 226 -18.82 7.97 0.47
CA VAL A 226 -17.90 6.88 0.15
C VAL A 226 -18.65 5.68 -0.39
N SER A 227 -19.75 5.27 0.27
CA SER A 227 -20.57 4.14 -0.19
C SER A 227 -21.23 4.42 -1.53
N LYS A 228 -21.64 5.66 -1.80
CA LYS A 228 -22.20 6.07 -3.10
C LYS A 228 -21.13 6.00 -4.21
N ALA A 229 -19.91 6.45 -3.92
CA ALA A 229 -18.78 6.40 -4.84
C ALA A 229 -18.40 4.96 -5.20
N VAL A 230 -18.32 4.08 -4.20
CA VAL A 230 -18.02 2.65 -4.39
C VAL A 230 -19.05 1.99 -5.32
N ARG A 231 -20.35 2.25 -5.12
CA ARG A 231 -21.42 1.73 -6.01
C ARG A 231 -21.31 2.26 -7.44
N SER A 232 -20.75 3.45 -7.61
CA SER A 232 -20.51 4.07 -8.93
C SER A 232 -19.18 3.64 -9.55
N GLN A 233 -18.41 2.77 -8.88
CA GLN A 233 -17.07 2.34 -9.31
C GLN A 233 -16.15 3.53 -9.64
N LYS A 234 -16.15 4.53 -8.77
CA LYS A 234 -15.33 5.74 -8.92
C LYS A 234 -14.72 6.13 -7.57
N PRO A 235 -13.48 6.60 -7.55
CA PRO A 235 -12.86 7.10 -6.32
C PRO A 235 -13.63 8.29 -5.75
N PHE A 236 -13.91 8.26 -4.44
CA PHE A 236 -14.71 9.30 -3.80
C PHE A 236 -14.01 10.67 -3.79
N SER A 237 -12.68 10.69 -3.72
CA SER A 237 -11.91 11.94 -3.77
C SER A 237 -12.03 12.66 -5.12
N THR A 238 -12.38 11.94 -6.17
CA THR A 238 -12.59 12.51 -7.51
C THR A 238 -14.01 13.08 -7.68
N ILE A 239 -15.03 12.32 -7.24
CA ILE A 239 -16.43 12.71 -7.47
C ILE A 239 -17.05 13.54 -6.34
N TYR A 240 -16.46 13.47 -5.15
CA TYR A 240 -16.87 14.24 -3.96
C TYR A 240 -15.65 14.86 -3.27
N PRO A 241 -14.92 15.79 -3.93
CA PRO A 241 -13.64 16.31 -3.43
C PRO A 241 -13.74 17.03 -2.08
N ASP A 242 -14.91 17.61 -1.77
CA ASP A 242 -15.17 18.38 -0.54
C ASP A 242 -15.86 17.53 0.55
N SER A 243 -16.02 16.23 0.33
CA SER A 243 -16.59 15.33 1.33
C SER A 243 -15.66 15.19 2.55
N LYS A 244 -16.23 14.84 3.71
CA LYS A 244 -15.45 14.66 4.94
C LYS A 244 -14.31 13.64 4.74
N ALA A 245 -14.60 12.55 4.07
CA ALA A 245 -13.60 11.51 3.76
C ALA A 245 -12.53 12.05 2.82
N SER A 246 -12.88 12.79 1.77
CA SER A 246 -11.92 13.36 0.81
C SER A 246 -10.98 14.38 1.46
N LEU A 247 -11.50 15.24 2.33
CA LEU A 247 -10.68 16.18 3.09
C LEU A 247 -9.70 15.45 4.04
N CYS A 248 -10.09 14.32 4.60
CA CYS A 248 -9.18 13.48 5.38
C CYS A 248 -8.07 12.87 4.51
N ILE A 249 -8.41 12.35 3.32
CA ILE A 249 -7.41 11.83 2.36
C ILE A 249 -6.43 12.92 1.92
N GLN A 250 -6.90 14.14 1.69
CA GLN A 250 -6.02 15.27 1.35
C GLN A 250 -4.98 15.52 2.45
N LYS A 251 -5.39 15.53 3.73
CA LYS A 251 -4.49 15.69 4.87
C LYS A 251 -3.49 14.53 4.99
N LEU A 252 -3.94 13.30 4.74
CA LEU A 252 -3.06 12.13 4.72
C LEU A 252 -2.03 12.24 3.60
N ALA A 253 -2.45 12.64 2.40
CA ALA A 253 -1.55 12.85 1.26
C ALA A 253 -0.52 13.94 1.54
N ASP A 254 -0.90 15.05 2.19
CA ASP A 254 0.03 16.11 2.60
C ASP A 254 1.06 15.60 3.60
N SER A 255 0.62 14.82 4.60
CA SER A 255 1.51 14.19 5.59
C SER A 255 2.48 13.17 4.97
N ILE A 256 2.06 12.47 3.93
CA ILE A 256 2.88 11.48 3.23
C ILE A 256 3.81 12.17 2.23
N GLY A 257 3.28 13.10 1.44
CA GLY A 257 4.03 13.83 0.41
C GLY A 257 5.07 14.81 0.96
N GLY A 258 4.76 15.50 2.07
CA GLY A 258 5.66 16.47 2.72
C GLY A 258 6.89 15.85 3.39
N ALA A 259 6.84 14.57 3.74
CA ALA A 259 7.97 13.85 4.35
C ALA A 259 9.16 13.60 3.40
N PHE A 260 9.10 14.05 2.16
CA PHE A 260 10.21 13.98 1.19
C PHE A 260 11.31 15.01 1.42
N LEU A 261 11.04 16.08 2.19
CA LEU A 261 11.97 17.22 2.31
C LEU A 261 13.05 17.05 3.39
N ASP A 262 12.95 16.07 4.32
CA ASP A 262 13.73 16.09 5.56
C ASP A 262 14.50 14.81 5.91
N ARG A 263 14.89 13.90 5.00
CA ARG A 263 15.61 12.70 5.42
C ARG A 263 16.97 12.49 4.78
N PRO A 264 18.03 12.33 5.63
CA PRO A 264 19.26 11.70 5.19
C PRO A 264 18.99 10.22 4.83
N LEU A 265 19.56 9.79 3.72
CA LEU A 265 19.49 8.43 3.19
C LEU A 265 20.04 7.42 4.22
N VAL A 266 19.20 6.76 4.98
CA VAL A 266 19.60 5.55 5.68
C VAL A 266 19.65 4.44 4.62
N LYS A 267 20.86 3.99 4.29
CA LYS A 267 21.08 2.78 3.48
C LYS A 267 20.56 1.56 4.25
N LYS A 268 19.24 1.32 4.24
CA LYS A 268 18.72 -0.02 4.51
C LYS A 268 19.15 -0.93 3.37
N ARG A 269 19.40 -2.21 3.65
CA ARG A 269 19.49 -3.26 2.62
C ARG A 269 18.32 -3.02 1.68
N GLY A 270 18.62 -2.80 0.40
CA GLY A 270 17.59 -2.42 -0.57
C GLY A 270 16.43 -3.41 -0.53
N PHE A 271 15.21 -2.94 -0.83
CA PHE A 271 14.00 -3.74 -0.95
C PHE A 271 14.26 -5.13 -1.59
N LEU A 272 15.06 -5.17 -2.66
CA LEU A 272 15.52 -6.42 -3.30
C LEU A 272 16.47 -7.25 -2.44
N GLY A 273 17.45 -6.65 -1.82
CA GLY A 273 18.43 -7.40 -1.02
C GLY A 273 17.80 -8.07 0.19
N GLY A 274 16.75 -7.47 0.74
CA GLY A 274 15.95 -8.06 1.80
C GLY A 274 15.07 -9.20 1.29
N LEU A 275 14.33 -8.98 0.21
CA LEU A 275 13.51 -10.04 -0.41
C LEU A 275 14.37 -11.20 -0.92
N MET A 276 15.54 -10.94 -1.53
CA MET A 276 16.46 -11.99 -2.00
C MET A 276 17.06 -12.81 -0.85
N SER A 277 17.27 -12.24 0.35
CA SER A 277 17.82 -13.00 1.48
C SER A 277 16.90 -14.10 2.00
N LEU A 278 15.60 -14.03 1.70
CA LEU A 278 14.64 -15.07 2.05
C LEU A 278 14.79 -16.32 1.19
N PHE A 279 15.27 -16.20 -0.05
CA PHE A 279 15.47 -17.32 -0.97
C PHE A 279 16.75 -18.10 -0.70
N VAL A 280 17.69 -17.53 0.06
CA VAL A 280 18.99 -18.18 0.36
C VAL A 280 18.92 -19.01 1.66
N ARG A 281 17.89 -18.84 2.50
CA ARG A 281 17.77 -19.53 3.80
C ARG A 281 17.17 -20.93 3.75
N ASP A 282 16.56 -21.33 2.64
CA ASP A 282 15.93 -22.66 2.47
C ASP A 282 16.75 -23.64 1.59
N ARG A 283 18.10 -23.55 1.66
CA ARG A 283 18.99 -24.61 1.14
C ARG A 283 19.88 -25.19 2.22
#